data_5ec1e697fea041bd8b1c3d1b0fb9e495
#
_entry.id   5ec1e697fea041bd8b1c3d1b0fb9e495
#
_cell.length_a   1.000
_cell.length_b   1.000
_cell.length_c   1.000
_cell.angle_alpha   90.00
_cell.angle_beta   90.00
_cell.angle_gamma   90.00
#
_symmetry.space_group_name_H-M   'P 1'
#
loop_
_entity.id
_entity.type
_entity.pdbx_description
1 polymer ?
#
loop_
_entity_poly.entity_id
_entity_poly.type
_entity_poly.pdbx_seq_one_letter_code
_entity_poly.pdbx_strand_id
1 'polypeptide(L)'
;MCVIIAFFSILTAEVKSEPLVVYDCFPFFNELDVLEIRLNVLDEVVDKFVIVEMSKTHTGMDKPFYFEQNKERFKKFLHKIIHIKVDDIPSTENLNKVDSAWLLENYQRDQIMRGLKDAKDSDIVLISDCDEIPNPIRIREYKQNRESDIRVFKQSMYHFFLNNFCKTIKTWRGTRMGHLSDLKNPNQDLNTTDSYIKHSKKGLPTYFRFCEGLNLFSGGWHFTYCGGIKALKQKIKSFSHAGEYENKVVNEEYVKNIISEGRWQRLSFKIVSIDEQFPKYLRDNQEKYKDLILEVPHYSAFHEFKEFCKDIFWELKKNLLYLFASFSLICGNFGYSFFKSHQLGCIGCGPGESMLVP
;
A
#
# COMPACT_ATOMS: atom_id res chain seq x y z
N MET A 1 67.54 35.39 -6.71
CA MET A 1 66.52 34.59 -7.44
C MET A 1 65.45 34.18 -6.42
N CYS A 2 64.44 35.07 -6.22
CA CYS A 2 63.35 34.85 -5.24
C CYS A 2 62.22 34.08 -5.96
N VAL A 3 61.92 32.91 -5.45
CA VAL A 3 60.76 32.13 -5.91
C VAL A 3 59.54 32.58 -5.10
N ILE A 4 58.59 33.27 -5.78
CA ILE A 4 57.28 33.63 -5.22
C ILE A 4 56.38 32.39 -5.36
N ILE A 5 56.11 31.71 -4.22
CA ILE A 5 55.11 30.67 -4.17
C ILE A 5 53.75 31.36 -3.96
N ALA A 6 52.95 31.46 -5.02
CA ALA A 6 51.58 31.93 -4.93
C ALA A 6 50.72 30.79 -4.38
N PHE A 7 50.26 30.92 -3.13
CA PHE A 7 49.20 30.08 -2.57
C PHE A 7 47.87 30.46 -3.20
N PHE A 8 47.39 29.66 -4.16
CA PHE A 8 46.00 29.71 -4.62
C PHE A 8 45.13 29.03 -3.54
N SER A 9 44.59 29.83 -2.64
CA SER A 9 43.49 29.39 -1.79
C SER A 9 42.24 29.22 -2.66
N ILE A 10 41.99 27.99 -3.10
CA ILE A 10 40.69 27.67 -3.73
C ILE A 10 39.67 27.75 -2.60
N LEU A 11 38.95 28.86 -2.52
CA LEU A 11 37.71 28.95 -1.75
C LEU A 11 36.71 28.02 -2.43
N THR A 12 36.63 26.77 -1.97
CA THR A 12 35.48 25.92 -2.25
C THR A 12 34.30 26.52 -1.49
N ALA A 13 33.55 27.38 -2.13
CA ALA A 13 32.21 27.72 -1.61
C ALA A 13 31.44 26.41 -1.48
N GLU A 14 31.19 25.97 -0.25
CA GLU A 14 30.20 24.94 0.00
C GLU A 14 28.89 25.45 -0.60
N VAL A 15 28.54 24.92 -1.75
CA VAL A 15 27.20 25.10 -2.31
C VAL A 15 26.27 24.44 -1.32
N LYS A 16 25.69 25.20 -0.37
CA LYS A 16 24.63 24.74 0.50
C LYS A 16 23.50 24.26 -0.41
N SER A 17 23.47 22.98 -0.66
CA SER A 17 22.35 22.39 -1.39
C SER A 17 21.07 22.66 -0.60
N GLU A 18 20.04 23.17 -1.28
CA GLU A 18 18.74 23.38 -0.66
C GLU A 18 18.24 22.12 0.04
N PRO A 19 17.56 22.27 1.19
CA PRO A 19 17.01 21.12 1.90
C PRO A 19 15.93 20.45 1.04
N LEU A 20 16.04 19.14 0.88
CA LEU A 20 15.02 18.33 0.20
C LEU A 20 13.76 18.27 1.06
N VAL A 21 12.62 18.57 0.45
CA VAL A 21 11.28 18.43 1.05
C VAL A 21 10.75 17.03 0.76
N VAL A 22 10.15 16.39 1.75
CA VAL A 22 9.56 15.07 1.65
C VAL A 22 8.05 15.19 1.63
N TYR A 23 7.44 14.73 0.54
CA TYR A 23 5.99 14.67 0.36
C TYR A 23 5.52 13.22 0.50
N ASP A 24 4.59 12.96 1.43
CA ASP A 24 3.90 11.68 1.57
C ASP A 24 2.48 11.81 1.01
N CYS A 25 2.20 11.11 -0.11
CA CYS A 25 1.02 11.34 -0.94
C CYS A 25 0.18 10.08 -1.07
N PHE A 26 -1.11 10.18 -0.74
CA PHE A 26 -2.01 9.03 -0.79
C PHE A 26 -3.48 9.42 -0.98
N PRO A 27 -4.28 8.55 -1.64
CA PRO A 27 -5.73 8.63 -1.61
C PRO A 27 -6.23 8.24 -0.22
N PHE A 28 -7.31 8.89 0.23
CA PHE A 28 -7.94 8.64 1.52
C PHE A 28 -9.43 8.38 1.35
N PHE A 29 -9.95 7.44 2.14
CA PHE A 29 -11.38 7.16 2.20
C PHE A 29 -11.95 7.44 3.60
N ASN A 30 -11.80 6.50 4.55
CA ASN A 30 -12.39 6.64 5.90
C ASN A 30 -11.54 5.96 7.01
N GLU A 31 -10.30 5.61 6.71
CA GLU A 31 -9.39 4.90 7.60
C GLU A 31 -8.77 5.84 8.65
N LEU A 32 -9.60 6.52 9.47
CA LEU A 32 -9.17 7.58 10.39
C LEU A 32 -8.11 7.12 11.41
N ASP A 33 -8.23 5.90 11.93
CA ASP A 33 -7.27 5.35 12.90
C ASP A 33 -5.93 5.04 12.23
N VAL A 34 -5.96 4.45 11.04
CA VAL A 34 -4.75 4.16 10.25
C VAL A 34 -4.08 5.46 9.81
N LEU A 35 -4.86 6.47 9.39
CA LEU A 35 -4.36 7.80 9.08
C LEU A 35 -3.64 8.42 10.28
N GLU A 36 -4.21 8.33 11.49
CA GLU A 36 -3.58 8.87 12.68
C GLU A 36 -2.26 8.15 13.01
N ILE A 37 -2.23 6.82 12.87
CA ILE A 37 -0.99 6.05 13.03
C ILE A 37 0.04 6.53 12.00
N ARG A 38 -0.34 6.62 10.71
CA ARG A 38 0.54 7.07 9.62
C ARG A 38 1.16 8.44 9.91
N LEU A 39 0.34 9.42 10.24
CA LEU A 39 0.80 10.79 10.50
C LEU A 39 1.79 10.83 11.67
N ASN A 40 1.52 10.11 12.76
CA ASN A 40 2.43 10.07 13.92
C ASN A 40 3.73 9.31 13.64
N VAL A 41 3.68 8.22 12.87
CA VAL A 41 4.87 7.43 12.50
C VAL A 41 5.81 8.22 11.61
N LEU A 42 5.25 9.05 10.72
CA LEU A 42 6.01 9.75 9.69
C LEU A 42 6.31 11.22 10.02
N ASP A 43 5.81 11.75 11.14
CA ASP A 43 5.90 13.18 11.51
C ASP A 43 7.33 13.74 11.44
N GLU A 44 8.33 12.97 11.87
CA GLU A 44 9.72 13.44 11.92
C GLU A 44 10.44 13.43 10.56
N VAL A 45 9.93 12.69 9.59
CA VAL A 45 10.64 12.47 8.31
C VAL A 45 9.90 13.04 7.10
N VAL A 46 8.63 13.38 7.26
CA VAL A 46 7.75 13.96 6.23
C VAL A 46 7.52 15.43 6.51
N ASP A 47 7.74 16.25 5.50
CA ASP A 47 7.53 17.70 5.56
C ASP A 47 6.10 18.08 5.15
N LYS A 48 5.49 17.33 4.19
CA LYS A 48 4.13 17.56 3.69
C LYS A 48 3.38 16.23 3.47
N PHE A 49 2.14 16.17 3.94
CA PHE A 49 1.20 15.07 3.69
C PHE A 49 0.16 15.54 2.66
N VAL A 50 0.13 14.92 1.49
CA VAL A 50 -0.87 15.18 0.45
C VAL A 50 -1.97 14.13 0.58
N ILE A 51 -3.11 14.54 1.12
CA ILE A 51 -4.29 13.69 1.32
C ILE A 51 -5.28 14.00 0.20
N VAL A 52 -5.55 13.01 -0.66
CA VAL A 52 -6.52 13.15 -1.75
C VAL A 52 -7.82 12.46 -1.39
N GLU A 53 -8.88 13.21 -1.26
CA GLU A 53 -10.20 12.71 -0.90
C GLU A 53 -11.22 13.06 -1.99
N MET A 54 -11.93 12.06 -2.51
CA MET A 54 -12.92 12.21 -3.56
C MET A 54 -14.33 12.23 -2.95
N SER A 55 -15.28 12.99 -3.53
CA SER A 55 -16.69 13.07 -3.08
C SER A 55 -17.52 11.81 -3.43
N LYS A 56 -16.94 10.88 -4.21
CA LYS A 56 -17.53 9.58 -4.52
C LYS A 56 -16.61 8.43 -4.11
N THR A 57 -17.22 7.27 -3.88
CA THR A 57 -16.49 6.00 -3.75
C THR A 57 -16.01 5.53 -5.12
N HIS A 58 -15.10 4.54 -5.17
CA HIS A 58 -14.69 3.97 -6.45
C HIS A 58 -15.85 3.23 -7.16
N THR A 59 -16.90 2.85 -6.43
CA THR A 59 -18.15 2.30 -7.03
C THR A 59 -19.13 3.38 -7.46
N GLY A 60 -18.75 4.66 -7.39
CA GLY A 60 -19.54 5.79 -7.86
C GLY A 60 -20.59 6.33 -6.88
N MET A 61 -20.71 5.77 -5.68
CA MET A 61 -21.63 6.25 -4.65
C MET A 61 -21.13 7.55 -4.03
N ASP A 62 -22.03 8.49 -3.76
CA ASP A 62 -21.71 9.73 -3.07
C ASP A 62 -21.24 9.46 -1.64
N LYS A 63 -20.25 10.20 -1.18
CA LYS A 63 -19.73 10.15 0.19
C LYS A 63 -19.28 11.53 0.68
N PRO A 64 -19.32 11.78 1.99
CA PRO A 64 -18.75 13.00 2.54
C PRO A 64 -17.22 12.99 2.45
N PHE A 65 -16.62 14.16 2.64
CA PHE A 65 -15.20 14.31 2.88
C PHE A 65 -14.90 13.99 4.35
N TYR A 66 -14.54 12.72 4.63
CA TYR A 66 -14.35 12.23 6.01
C TYR A 66 -13.18 12.91 6.72
N PHE A 67 -12.08 13.23 6.00
CA PHE A 67 -10.99 13.99 6.60
C PHE A 67 -11.47 15.39 7.02
N GLU A 68 -12.20 16.10 6.16
CA GLU A 68 -12.72 17.43 6.48
C GLU A 68 -13.63 17.39 7.73
N GLN A 69 -14.51 16.38 7.82
CA GLN A 69 -15.41 16.22 8.97
C GLN A 69 -14.68 15.88 10.29
N ASN A 70 -13.45 15.33 10.19
CA ASN A 70 -12.66 14.88 11.36
C ASN A 70 -11.37 15.68 11.54
N LYS A 71 -11.24 16.85 10.93
CA LYS A 71 -10.04 17.68 10.87
C LYS A 71 -9.45 18.00 12.25
N GLU A 72 -10.30 18.23 13.24
CA GLU A 72 -9.90 18.51 14.63
C GLU A 72 -9.10 17.37 15.26
N ARG A 73 -9.38 16.12 14.89
CA ARG A 73 -8.59 14.96 15.33
C ARG A 73 -7.13 15.07 14.92
N PHE A 74 -6.87 15.73 13.80
CA PHE A 74 -5.56 15.84 13.18
C PHE A 74 -4.91 17.22 13.32
N LYS A 75 -5.41 18.06 14.24
CA LYS A 75 -4.98 19.46 14.41
C LYS A 75 -3.46 19.61 14.57
N LYS A 76 -2.79 18.63 15.22
CA LYS A 76 -1.32 18.61 15.37
C LYS A 76 -0.60 18.66 14.03
N PHE A 77 -1.18 18.09 12.97
CA PHE A 77 -0.53 17.90 11.67
C PHE A 77 -1.02 18.87 10.58
N LEU A 78 -2.03 19.71 10.86
CA LEU A 78 -2.66 20.57 9.84
C LEU A 78 -1.66 21.49 9.12
N HIS A 79 -0.59 21.90 9.81
CA HIS A 79 0.47 22.75 9.21
C HIS A 79 1.31 22.01 8.15
N LYS A 80 1.26 20.66 8.12
CA LYS A 80 1.91 19.81 7.11
C LYS A 80 0.94 19.25 6.08
N ILE A 81 -0.37 19.27 6.34
CA ILE A 81 -1.37 18.61 5.50
C ILE A 81 -1.79 19.52 4.34
N ILE A 82 -1.72 18.98 3.13
CA ILE A 82 -2.32 19.50 1.91
C ILE A 82 -3.50 18.60 1.58
N HIS A 83 -4.71 19.07 1.86
CA HIS A 83 -5.95 18.33 1.61
C HIS A 83 -6.52 18.68 0.25
N ILE A 84 -6.55 17.72 -0.68
CA ILE A 84 -7.11 17.84 -2.01
C ILE A 84 -8.51 17.22 -2.01
N LYS A 85 -9.53 18.06 -2.12
CA LYS A 85 -10.93 17.65 -2.28
C LYS A 85 -11.23 17.55 -3.78
N VAL A 86 -11.69 16.37 -4.21
CA VAL A 86 -11.97 16.05 -5.62
C VAL A 86 -13.47 15.84 -5.79
N ASP A 87 -14.12 16.77 -6.47
CA ASP A 87 -15.54 16.77 -6.83
C ASP A 87 -15.76 16.82 -8.35
N ASP A 88 -14.73 17.16 -9.12
CA ASP A 88 -14.72 17.17 -10.60
C ASP A 88 -14.47 15.77 -11.16
N ILE A 89 -15.40 14.87 -10.94
CA ILE A 89 -15.28 13.43 -11.19
C ILE A 89 -15.60 13.10 -12.65
N PRO A 90 -14.79 12.28 -13.36
CA PRO A 90 -15.05 11.91 -14.74
C PRO A 90 -16.34 11.06 -14.86
N SER A 91 -17.04 11.21 -15.98
CA SER A 91 -18.17 10.34 -16.30
C SER A 91 -17.73 8.89 -16.52
N THR A 92 -18.51 7.96 -16.01
CA THR A 92 -18.31 6.51 -16.15
C THR A 92 -19.43 5.82 -16.93
N GLU A 93 -20.33 6.59 -17.57
CA GLU A 93 -21.58 6.09 -18.18
C GLU A 93 -21.36 5.01 -19.26
N ASN A 94 -20.24 5.07 -19.99
CA ASN A 94 -19.92 4.14 -21.06
C ASN A 94 -19.00 2.98 -20.64
N LEU A 95 -18.77 2.80 -19.34
CA LEU A 95 -17.90 1.78 -18.81
C LEU A 95 -18.69 0.72 -18.03
N ASN A 96 -18.19 -0.52 -18.05
CA ASN A 96 -18.68 -1.53 -17.13
C ASN A 96 -18.26 -1.21 -15.68
N LYS A 97 -18.87 -1.88 -14.69
CA LYS A 97 -18.63 -1.64 -13.26
C LYS A 97 -17.14 -1.72 -12.86
N VAL A 98 -16.41 -2.68 -13.43
CA VAL A 98 -15.00 -2.91 -13.09
C VAL A 98 -14.12 -1.80 -13.66
N ASP A 99 -14.26 -1.49 -14.95
CA ASP A 99 -13.48 -0.41 -15.58
C ASP A 99 -13.82 0.96 -14.98
N SER A 100 -15.10 1.19 -14.61
CA SER A 100 -15.54 2.40 -13.90
C SER A 100 -14.82 2.56 -12.56
N ALA A 101 -14.76 1.50 -11.77
CA ALA A 101 -14.13 1.52 -10.45
C ALA A 101 -12.61 1.79 -10.55
N TRP A 102 -11.94 1.16 -11.51
CA TRP A 102 -10.51 1.41 -11.76
C TRP A 102 -10.23 2.81 -12.30
N LEU A 103 -11.11 3.33 -13.16
CA LEU A 103 -10.99 4.70 -13.63
C LEU A 103 -11.07 5.68 -12.45
N LEU A 104 -12.04 5.51 -11.57
CA LEU A 104 -12.24 6.40 -10.42
C LEU A 104 -11.09 6.30 -9.42
N GLU A 105 -10.57 5.09 -9.13
CA GLU A 105 -9.41 4.91 -8.26
C GLU A 105 -8.17 5.57 -8.82
N ASN A 106 -7.85 5.33 -10.10
CA ASN A 106 -6.70 5.93 -10.76
C ASN A 106 -6.84 7.45 -10.85
N TYR A 107 -8.05 7.94 -11.17
CA TYR A 107 -8.32 9.37 -11.21
C TYR A 107 -8.08 10.02 -9.84
N GLN A 108 -8.61 9.44 -8.75
CA GLN A 108 -8.35 9.96 -7.41
C GLN A 108 -6.85 10.02 -7.09
N ARG A 109 -6.10 8.93 -7.38
CA ARG A 109 -4.66 8.89 -7.15
C ARG A 109 -3.91 9.94 -7.97
N ASP A 110 -4.31 10.17 -9.22
CA ASP A 110 -3.67 11.12 -10.11
C ASP A 110 -3.88 12.59 -9.66
N GLN A 111 -4.93 12.87 -8.85
CA GLN A 111 -5.11 14.19 -8.25
C GLN A 111 -4.05 14.56 -7.19
N ILE A 112 -3.18 13.63 -6.80
CA ILE A 112 -1.97 13.91 -6.01
C ILE A 112 -1.16 15.06 -6.64
N MET A 113 -1.12 15.16 -7.98
CA MET A 113 -0.42 16.24 -8.70
C MET A 113 -0.89 17.65 -8.30
N ARG A 114 -2.15 17.81 -7.88
CA ARG A 114 -2.66 19.10 -7.40
C ARG A 114 -1.98 19.53 -6.09
N GLY A 115 -1.57 18.56 -5.27
CA GLY A 115 -0.86 18.81 -4.01
C GLY A 115 0.65 19.00 -4.19
N LEU A 116 1.20 18.67 -5.35
CA LEU A 116 2.63 18.76 -5.67
C LEU A 116 2.98 19.99 -6.52
N LYS A 117 2.04 20.93 -6.72
CA LYS A 117 2.24 22.11 -7.58
C LYS A 117 3.42 22.99 -7.17
N ASP A 118 3.72 23.06 -5.88
CA ASP A 118 4.79 23.88 -5.32
C ASP A 118 6.07 23.05 -5.02
N ALA A 119 6.06 21.76 -5.34
CA ALA A 119 7.19 20.87 -5.14
C ALA A 119 8.24 21.04 -6.27
N LYS A 120 9.51 20.93 -5.91
CA LYS A 120 10.64 21.00 -6.85
C LYS A 120 10.93 19.61 -7.42
N ASP A 121 11.52 19.54 -8.58
CA ASP A 121 11.90 18.28 -9.23
C ASP A 121 12.86 17.43 -8.38
N SER A 122 13.65 18.06 -7.52
CA SER A 122 14.55 17.40 -6.57
C SER A 122 13.87 16.92 -5.29
N ASP A 123 12.64 17.35 -5.00
CA ASP A 123 11.95 16.93 -3.77
C ASP A 123 11.58 15.45 -3.81
N ILE A 124 11.53 14.84 -2.63
CA ILE A 124 11.24 13.42 -2.46
C ILE A 124 9.72 13.23 -2.37
N VAL A 125 9.19 12.33 -3.20
CA VAL A 125 7.77 12.01 -3.25
C VAL A 125 7.56 10.53 -2.94
N LEU A 126 6.67 10.24 -1.99
CA LEU A 126 6.17 8.91 -1.71
C LEU A 126 4.74 8.79 -2.26
N ILE A 127 4.46 7.72 -3.00
CA ILE A 127 3.12 7.40 -3.51
C ILE A 127 2.70 6.03 -2.95
N SER A 128 1.57 5.97 -2.26
CA SER A 128 1.05 4.76 -1.64
C SER A 128 -0.45 4.84 -1.41
N ASP A 129 -1.07 3.78 -0.91
CA ASP A 129 -2.38 3.84 -0.31
C ASP A 129 -2.28 4.25 1.17
N CYS A 130 -3.36 4.78 1.77
CA CYS A 130 -3.35 5.30 3.14
C CYS A 130 -2.88 4.27 4.17
N ASP A 131 -3.23 3.00 3.96
CA ASP A 131 -2.93 1.87 4.84
C ASP A 131 -1.54 1.25 4.62
N GLU A 132 -0.75 1.77 3.68
CA GLU A 132 0.63 1.38 3.37
C GLU A 132 1.63 2.34 4.03
N ILE A 133 1.94 2.14 5.30
CA ILE A 133 2.80 3.04 6.08
C ILE A 133 4.27 2.68 5.86
N PRO A 134 5.08 3.54 5.20
CA PRO A 134 6.49 3.26 4.98
C PRO A 134 7.32 3.39 6.28
N ASN A 135 8.44 2.66 6.33
CA ASN A 135 9.35 2.75 7.46
C ASN A 135 10.11 4.10 7.44
N PRO A 136 9.97 4.95 8.47
CA PRO A 136 10.59 6.28 8.51
C PRO A 136 12.12 6.23 8.46
N ILE A 137 12.74 5.14 8.92
CA ILE A 137 14.21 4.97 8.87
C ILE A 137 14.67 4.96 7.41
N ARG A 138 13.94 4.25 6.52
CA ARG A 138 14.28 4.15 5.08
C ARG A 138 14.14 5.49 4.36
N ILE A 139 13.15 6.29 4.75
CA ILE A 139 12.97 7.66 4.20
C ILE A 139 14.15 8.55 4.64
N ARG A 140 14.53 8.47 5.92
CA ARG A 140 15.67 9.22 6.45
C ARG A 140 16.98 8.85 5.76
N GLU A 141 17.25 7.55 5.60
CA GLU A 141 18.43 7.04 4.89
C GLU A 141 18.49 7.56 3.45
N TYR A 142 17.38 7.47 2.69
CA TYR A 142 17.29 7.96 1.33
C TYR A 142 17.60 9.45 1.23
N LYS A 143 16.98 10.26 2.10
CA LYS A 143 17.22 11.72 2.17
C LYS A 143 18.65 12.07 2.53
N GLN A 144 19.24 11.38 3.53
CA GLN A 144 20.60 11.62 4.01
C GLN A 144 21.68 11.21 2.98
N ASN A 145 21.48 10.06 2.34
CA ASN A 145 22.40 9.53 1.34
C ASN A 145 22.24 10.18 -0.04
N ARG A 146 21.26 11.07 -0.21
CA ARG A 146 20.90 11.69 -1.49
C ARG A 146 20.75 10.67 -2.61
N GLU A 147 20.05 9.59 -2.31
CA GLU A 147 19.75 8.54 -3.27
C GLU A 147 18.88 9.06 -4.41
N SER A 148 19.06 8.52 -5.61
CA SER A 148 18.32 8.95 -6.81
C SER A 148 17.47 7.85 -7.44
N ASP A 149 17.65 6.60 -7.03
CA ASP A 149 16.88 5.48 -7.59
C ASP A 149 15.48 5.40 -6.98
N ILE A 150 14.52 4.98 -7.79
CA ILE A 150 13.18 4.66 -7.29
C ILE A 150 13.28 3.49 -6.31
N ARG A 151 12.66 3.65 -5.14
CA ARG A 151 12.59 2.64 -4.08
C ARG A 151 11.19 2.05 -3.97
N VAL A 152 11.11 0.73 -3.79
CA VAL A 152 9.87 -0.03 -3.58
C VAL A 152 9.90 -0.62 -2.18
N PHE A 153 9.00 -0.17 -1.32
CA PHE A 153 8.92 -0.61 0.06
C PHE A 153 8.27 -2.00 0.16
N LYS A 154 9.00 -2.97 0.69
CA LYS A 154 8.49 -4.29 1.07
C LYS A 154 7.91 -4.20 2.48
N GLN A 155 6.60 -4.02 2.58
CA GLN A 155 5.86 -3.75 3.81
C GLN A 155 5.26 -5.04 4.37
N SER A 156 5.39 -5.27 5.68
CA SER A 156 4.76 -6.42 6.35
C SER A 156 3.25 -6.31 6.29
N MET A 157 2.56 -7.40 5.92
CA MET A 157 1.14 -7.37 5.61
C MET A 157 0.28 -7.86 6.77
N TYR A 158 -0.68 -7.02 7.19
CA TYR A 158 -1.63 -7.31 8.26
C TYR A 158 -3.06 -7.09 7.75
N HIS A 159 -3.99 -7.98 8.11
CA HIS A 159 -5.38 -7.92 7.65
C HIS A 159 -6.36 -7.79 8.81
N PHE A 160 -7.36 -6.94 8.65
CA PHE A 160 -8.50 -6.74 9.55
C PHE A 160 -8.15 -6.11 10.90
N PHE A 161 -7.02 -6.50 11.48
CA PHE A 161 -6.49 -6.02 12.75
C PHE A 161 -5.01 -5.69 12.61
N LEU A 162 -4.53 -4.75 13.43
CA LEU A 162 -3.18 -4.21 13.35
C LEU A 162 -2.09 -5.26 13.61
N ASN A 163 -2.44 -6.36 14.31
CA ASN A 163 -1.51 -7.43 14.66
C ASN A 163 -1.86 -8.81 14.06
N ASN A 164 -2.77 -8.85 13.07
CA ASN A 164 -3.13 -10.11 12.39
C ASN A 164 -2.27 -10.27 11.12
N PHE A 165 -1.07 -10.79 11.31
CA PHE A 165 -0.04 -10.95 10.27
C PHE A 165 -0.44 -11.97 9.21
N CYS A 166 -0.31 -11.62 7.93
CA CYS A 166 -0.56 -12.53 6.81
C CYS A 166 0.65 -13.42 6.54
N LYS A 167 0.56 -14.71 6.87
CA LYS A 167 1.64 -15.69 6.64
C LYS A 167 1.84 -16.03 5.16
N THR A 168 0.77 -15.98 4.38
CA THR A 168 0.79 -16.33 2.95
C THR A 168 1.46 -15.23 2.12
N ILE A 169 1.05 -13.98 2.36
CA ILE A 169 1.66 -12.79 1.73
C ILE A 169 2.40 -12.03 2.83
N LYS A 170 3.61 -12.47 3.11
CA LYS A 170 4.41 -11.90 4.21
C LYS A 170 4.71 -10.43 4.02
N THR A 171 4.94 -10.02 2.78
CA THR A 171 5.28 -8.65 2.41
C THR A 171 4.52 -8.21 1.17
N TRP A 172 4.16 -6.94 1.15
CA TRP A 172 3.50 -6.25 0.05
C TRP A 172 4.46 -5.24 -0.60
N ARG A 173 4.49 -5.18 -1.93
CA ARG A 173 5.22 -4.14 -2.67
C ARG A 173 4.38 -2.87 -2.67
N GLY A 174 4.35 -2.17 -1.54
CA GLY A 174 3.50 -1.02 -1.27
C GLY A 174 4.07 0.29 -1.82
N THR A 175 4.40 1.22 -0.93
CA THR A 175 4.90 2.57 -1.24
C THR A 175 6.01 2.58 -2.29
N ARG A 176 5.93 3.54 -3.24
CA ARG A 176 7.05 3.95 -4.10
C ARG A 176 7.59 5.27 -3.62
N MET A 177 8.93 5.42 -3.65
CA MET A 177 9.63 6.65 -3.30
C MET A 177 10.67 6.97 -4.35
N GLY A 178 10.74 8.24 -4.75
CA GLY A 178 11.72 8.78 -5.69
C GLY A 178 11.67 10.30 -5.67
N HIS A 179 12.36 10.95 -6.59
CA HIS A 179 12.24 12.39 -6.79
C HIS A 179 11.00 12.75 -7.61
N LEU A 180 10.50 13.98 -7.50
CA LEU A 180 9.38 14.44 -8.31
C LEU A 180 9.70 14.35 -9.81
N SER A 181 10.96 14.54 -10.21
CA SER A 181 11.42 14.32 -11.59
C SER A 181 11.16 12.90 -12.07
N ASP A 182 11.33 11.89 -11.22
CA ASP A 182 11.08 10.46 -11.56
C ASP A 182 9.59 10.20 -11.76
N LEU A 183 8.75 10.88 -10.96
CA LEU A 183 7.30 10.79 -11.12
C LEU A 183 6.85 11.43 -12.45
N LYS A 184 7.40 12.60 -12.79
CA LYS A 184 7.08 13.32 -14.03
C LYS A 184 7.59 12.61 -15.28
N ASN A 185 8.76 11.95 -15.19
CA ASN A 185 9.45 11.32 -16.29
C ASN A 185 9.91 9.90 -15.93
N PRO A 186 8.99 8.95 -15.71
CA PRO A 186 9.37 7.59 -15.35
C PRO A 186 10.15 6.95 -16.49
N ASN A 187 11.35 6.43 -16.18
CA ASN A 187 12.27 5.82 -17.16
C ASN A 187 11.79 4.45 -17.70
N GLN A 188 10.70 3.90 -17.14
CA GLN A 188 10.21 2.58 -17.52
C GLN A 188 8.91 2.69 -18.30
N ASP A 189 8.85 1.95 -19.41
CA ASP A 189 7.60 1.73 -20.10
C ASP A 189 6.92 0.49 -19.50
N LEU A 190 5.80 0.73 -18.82
CA LEU A 190 4.96 -0.35 -18.32
C LEU A 190 4.23 -0.97 -19.51
N ASN A 191 4.87 -1.98 -20.13
CA ASN A 191 4.23 -2.84 -21.14
C ASN A 191 3.29 -3.79 -20.41
N THR A 192 2.13 -3.30 -19.98
CA THR A 192 1.17 -4.11 -19.28
C THR A 192 -0.19 -4.06 -19.95
N THR A 193 -0.75 -5.24 -20.13
CA THR A 193 -2.17 -5.45 -20.49
C THR A 193 -3.07 -5.33 -19.25
N ASP A 194 -2.50 -4.95 -18.12
CA ASP A 194 -3.15 -4.88 -16.85
C ASP A 194 -4.23 -3.79 -16.85
N SER A 195 -5.44 -4.17 -16.50
CA SER A 195 -6.58 -3.26 -16.41
C SER A 195 -6.39 -2.14 -15.39
N TYR A 196 -5.50 -2.33 -14.39
CA TYR A 196 -5.19 -1.32 -13.36
C TYR A 196 -4.57 -0.06 -13.95
N ILE A 197 -3.72 -0.19 -14.95
CA ILE A 197 -3.02 0.92 -15.57
C ILE A 197 -3.59 1.33 -16.93
N LYS A 198 -4.62 0.65 -17.38
CA LYS A 198 -5.27 0.92 -18.67
C LYS A 198 -5.68 2.40 -18.84
N HIS A 199 -6.08 3.05 -17.75
CA HIS A 199 -6.52 4.44 -17.74
C HIS A 199 -5.47 5.39 -17.17
N SER A 200 -4.27 4.89 -16.83
CA SER A 200 -3.16 5.71 -16.33
C SER A 200 -2.34 6.30 -17.46
N LYS A 201 -1.79 7.48 -17.21
CA LYS A 201 -0.89 8.17 -18.15
C LYS A 201 0.52 8.20 -17.58
N LYS A 202 1.54 8.02 -18.46
CA LYS A 202 2.93 8.20 -18.09
C LYS A 202 3.13 9.60 -17.51
N GLY A 203 3.86 9.70 -16.41
CA GLY A 203 4.10 10.96 -15.70
C GLY A 203 3.07 11.30 -14.62
N LEU A 204 2.14 10.38 -14.32
CA LEU A 204 1.14 10.57 -13.27
C LEU A 204 1.36 9.61 -12.07
N PRO A 205 0.86 9.94 -10.88
CA PRO A 205 0.99 9.15 -9.66
C PRO A 205 0.59 7.69 -9.79
N THR A 206 -0.50 7.39 -10.49
CA THR A 206 -0.91 5.99 -10.74
C THR A 206 0.16 5.23 -11.53
N TYR A 207 0.73 5.83 -12.55
CA TYR A 207 1.80 5.19 -13.32
C TYR A 207 3.03 4.95 -12.45
N PHE A 208 3.45 5.96 -11.66
CA PHE A 208 4.58 5.83 -10.74
C PHE A 208 4.37 4.75 -9.68
N ARG A 209 3.13 4.58 -9.19
CA ARG A 209 2.75 3.54 -8.22
C ARG A 209 3.10 2.12 -8.68
N PHE A 210 3.13 1.87 -9.99
CA PHE A 210 3.45 0.58 -10.59
C PHE A 210 4.86 0.50 -11.18
N CYS A 211 5.66 1.56 -11.13
CA CYS A 211 7.05 1.52 -11.58
C CYS A 211 7.86 0.51 -10.78
N GLU A 212 8.79 -0.15 -11.48
CA GLU A 212 9.82 -0.95 -10.85
C GLU A 212 10.85 -0.05 -10.16
N GLY A 213 11.56 -0.61 -9.18
CA GLY A 213 12.58 0.08 -8.43
C GLY A 213 13.33 -0.88 -7.52
N LEU A 214 14.35 -0.37 -6.82
CA LEU A 214 15.11 -1.18 -5.88
C LEU A 214 14.29 -1.48 -4.63
N ASN A 215 14.18 -2.76 -4.27
CA ASN A 215 13.41 -3.20 -3.12
C ASN A 215 14.06 -2.79 -1.81
N LEU A 216 13.29 -2.15 -0.92
CA LEU A 216 13.65 -1.88 0.47
C LEU A 216 12.97 -2.89 1.39
N PHE A 217 13.74 -3.86 1.92
CA PHE A 217 13.27 -4.79 2.93
C PHE A 217 13.08 -4.09 4.27
N SER A 218 12.22 -4.66 5.14
CA SER A 218 11.77 -3.99 6.37
C SER A 218 11.19 -2.60 6.04
N GLY A 219 10.43 -2.54 4.93
CA GLY A 219 9.94 -1.30 4.33
C GLY A 219 8.77 -0.65 5.07
N GLY A 220 8.25 -1.26 6.13
CA GLY A 220 7.12 -0.72 6.88
C GLY A 220 5.96 -1.70 6.99
N TRP A 221 4.73 -1.18 7.06
CA TRP A 221 3.52 -1.91 7.41
C TRP A 221 2.39 -1.63 6.42
N HIS A 222 1.68 -2.67 6.03
CA HIS A 222 0.43 -2.56 5.27
C HIS A 222 -0.72 -3.10 6.13
N PHE A 223 -1.54 -2.19 6.65
CA PHE A 223 -2.66 -2.48 7.55
C PHE A 223 -3.99 -2.53 6.78
N THR A 224 -4.12 -3.52 5.90
CA THR A 224 -5.28 -3.59 5.00
C THR A 224 -6.56 -4.04 5.71
N TYR A 225 -7.69 -3.44 5.34
CA TYR A 225 -9.01 -3.70 5.93
C TYR A 225 -9.11 -3.44 7.44
N CYS A 226 -8.15 -2.75 8.06
CA CYS A 226 -8.22 -2.37 9.48
C CYS A 226 -9.32 -1.31 9.73
N GLY A 227 -9.93 -1.36 10.90
CA GLY A 227 -11.03 -0.46 11.28
C GLY A 227 -12.30 -1.19 11.76
N GLY A 228 -12.18 -2.49 12.03
CA GLY A 228 -13.28 -3.32 12.51
C GLY A 228 -14.32 -3.66 11.43
N ILE A 229 -15.37 -4.36 11.83
CA ILE A 229 -16.36 -4.94 10.92
C ILE A 229 -17.13 -3.88 10.13
N LYS A 230 -17.42 -2.73 10.75
CA LYS A 230 -18.15 -1.65 10.09
C LYS A 230 -17.33 -1.06 8.95
N ALA A 231 -16.06 -0.76 9.19
CA ALA A 231 -15.13 -0.24 8.18
C ALA A 231 -14.89 -1.27 7.07
N LEU A 232 -14.73 -2.55 7.42
CA LEU A 232 -14.60 -3.64 6.46
C LEU A 232 -15.80 -3.74 5.53
N LYS A 233 -17.03 -3.73 6.08
CA LYS A 233 -18.27 -3.76 5.28
C LYS A 233 -18.36 -2.57 4.33
N GLN A 234 -17.97 -1.38 4.81
CA GLN A 234 -17.99 -0.17 4.00
C GLN A 234 -16.92 -0.23 2.91
N LYS A 235 -15.70 -0.65 3.23
CA LYS A 235 -14.60 -0.78 2.28
C LYS A 235 -14.95 -1.78 1.16
N ILE A 236 -15.48 -2.96 1.50
CA ILE A 236 -15.89 -3.98 0.52
C ILE A 236 -16.94 -3.46 -0.47
N LYS A 237 -17.85 -2.57 -0.04
CA LYS A 237 -18.88 -1.98 -0.93
C LYS A 237 -18.36 -0.82 -1.78
N SER A 238 -17.23 -0.24 -1.44
CA SER A 238 -16.80 1.08 -1.92
C SER A 238 -15.56 1.07 -2.79
N PHE A 239 -14.80 -0.03 -2.83
CA PHE A 239 -13.51 -0.08 -3.52
C PHE A 239 -13.62 -0.80 -4.89
N SER A 240 -12.55 -0.74 -5.67
CA SER A 240 -12.52 -1.23 -7.06
C SER A 240 -12.81 -2.73 -7.23
N HIS A 241 -12.50 -3.56 -6.21
CA HIS A 241 -12.81 -4.99 -6.19
C HIS A 241 -14.18 -5.34 -5.60
N ALA A 242 -15.08 -4.37 -5.39
CA ALA A 242 -16.40 -4.62 -4.78
C ALA A 242 -17.19 -5.73 -5.48
N GLY A 243 -17.09 -5.85 -6.80
CA GLY A 243 -17.75 -6.90 -7.58
C GLY A 243 -17.35 -8.33 -7.21
N GLU A 244 -16.17 -8.54 -6.68
CA GLU A 244 -15.69 -9.87 -6.24
C GLU A 244 -16.39 -10.35 -4.95
N TYR A 245 -17.01 -9.44 -4.21
CA TYR A 245 -17.67 -9.67 -2.92
C TYR A 245 -19.17 -9.49 -2.96
N GLU A 246 -19.76 -9.18 -4.10
CA GLU A 246 -21.18 -8.82 -4.24
C GLU A 246 -22.15 -9.86 -3.65
N ASN A 247 -21.73 -11.14 -3.61
CA ASN A 247 -22.53 -12.26 -3.10
C ASN A 247 -22.09 -12.76 -1.71
N LYS A 248 -21.13 -12.09 -1.03
CA LYS A 248 -20.65 -12.55 0.28
C LYS A 248 -21.29 -11.73 1.41
N VAL A 249 -21.97 -12.43 2.31
CA VAL A 249 -22.51 -11.83 3.54
C VAL A 249 -21.34 -11.62 4.51
N VAL A 250 -20.78 -10.41 4.50
CA VAL A 250 -19.76 -10.01 5.49
C VAL A 250 -20.48 -9.50 6.73
N ASN A 251 -20.56 -10.35 7.76
CA ASN A 251 -21.10 -10.01 9.07
C ASN A 251 -20.06 -10.27 10.16
N GLU A 252 -20.44 -10.01 11.41
CA GLU A 252 -19.55 -10.19 12.56
C GLU A 252 -19.10 -11.64 12.75
N GLU A 253 -20.01 -12.58 12.56
CA GLU A 253 -19.73 -14.01 12.65
C GLU A 253 -18.74 -14.44 11.55
N TYR A 254 -18.90 -13.95 10.32
CA TYR A 254 -17.97 -14.23 9.23
C TYR A 254 -16.54 -13.79 9.57
N VAL A 255 -16.35 -12.58 10.12
CA VAL A 255 -15.02 -12.09 10.52
C VAL A 255 -14.48 -12.85 11.73
N LYS A 256 -15.33 -13.17 12.73
CA LYS A 256 -14.94 -14.03 13.86
C LYS A 256 -14.44 -15.41 13.38
N ASN A 257 -15.11 -16.01 12.42
CA ASN A 257 -14.71 -17.30 11.85
C ASN A 257 -13.36 -17.20 11.14
N ILE A 258 -13.11 -16.13 10.34
CA ILE A 258 -11.80 -15.89 9.72
C ILE A 258 -10.69 -15.82 10.78
N ILE A 259 -10.94 -15.10 11.87
CA ILE A 259 -9.95 -14.92 12.95
C ILE A 259 -9.72 -16.25 13.69
N SER A 260 -10.79 -16.96 14.07
CA SER A 260 -10.70 -18.24 14.80
C SER A 260 -10.05 -19.34 13.98
N GLU A 261 -10.32 -19.39 12.68
CA GLU A 261 -9.71 -20.33 11.75
C GLU A 261 -8.30 -19.93 11.33
N GLY A 262 -7.91 -18.65 11.53
CA GLY A 262 -6.66 -18.08 11.05
C GLY A 262 -6.53 -18.12 9.53
N ARG A 263 -7.67 -18.13 8.81
CA ARG A 263 -7.72 -18.29 7.34
C ARG A 263 -8.84 -17.49 6.72
N TRP A 264 -8.55 -16.93 5.55
CA TRP A 264 -9.53 -16.29 4.69
C TRP A 264 -9.23 -16.63 3.23
N GLN A 265 -10.09 -17.43 2.61
CA GLN A 265 -9.86 -17.95 1.26
C GLN A 265 -8.51 -18.71 1.18
N ARG A 266 -7.52 -18.13 0.49
CA ARG A 266 -6.16 -18.71 0.36
C ARG A 266 -5.17 -18.09 1.33
N LEU A 267 -5.57 -17.04 2.04
CA LEU A 267 -4.71 -16.35 2.99
C LEU A 267 -4.75 -17.07 4.35
N SER A 268 -3.61 -17.18 4.97
CA SER A 268 -3.45 -17.67 6.35
C SER A 268 -2.83 -16.57 7.21
N PHE A 269 -3.25 -16.52 8.47
CA PHE A 269 -2.89 -15.47 9.40
C PHE A 269 -2.29 -16.02 10.69
N LYS A 270 -1.54 -15.17 11.37
CA LYS A 270 -1.07 -15.41 12.74
C LYS A 270 -1.22 -14.11 13.52
N ILE A 271 -1.86 -14.19 14.69
CA ILE A 271 -1.89 -13.06 15.63
C ILE A 271 -0.51 -12.96 16.27
N VAL A 272 0.11 -11.79 16.19
CA VAL A 272 1.45 -11.51 16.71
C VAL A 272 1.40 -10.43 17.77
N SER A 273 2.40 -10.42 18.67
CA SER A 273 2.57 -9.34 19.65
C SER A 273 2.95 -8.05 18.95
N ILE A 274 2.51 -6.91 19.51
CA ILE A 274 2.98 -5.59 19.09
C ILE A 274 4.32 -5.33 19.78
N ASP A 275 5.40 -5.73 19.15
CA ASP A 275 6.79 -5.64 19.63
C ASP A 275 7.62 -4.60 18.84
N GLU A 276 8.94 -4.69 18.91
CA GLU A 276 9.88 -3.76 18.25
C GLU A 276 9.80 -3.78 16.71
N GLN A 277 9.14 -4.77 16.11
CA GLN A 277 8.91 -4.81 14.67
C GLN A 277 7.81 -3.83 14.25
N PHE A 278 7.00 -3.36 15.19
CA PHE A 278 5.95 -2.37 14.95
C PHE A 278 6.44 -0.93 15.14
N PRO A 279 5.73 0.06 14.57
CA PRO A 279 6.07 1.47 14.77
C PRO A 279 6.05 1.82 16.27
N LYS A 280 7.03 2.59 16.72
CA LYS A 280 7.10 3.03 18.13
C LYS A 280 5.79 3.66 18.59
N TYR A 281 5.19 4.52 17.75
CA TYR A 281 3.92 5.16 18.08
C TYR A 281 2.81 4.14 18.41
N LEU A 282 2.67 3.08 17.61
CA LEU A 282 1.67 2.05 17.86
C LEU A 282 1.97 1.26 19.12
N ARG A 283 3.24 0.92 19.37
CA ARG A 283 3.67 0.23 20.60
C ARG A 283 3.32 1.00 21.87
N ASP A 284 3.55 2.32 21.83
CA ASP A 284 3.33 3.20 22.98
C ASP A 284 1.84 3.55 23.19
N ASN A 285 0.97 3.28 22.19
CA ASN A 285 -0.44 3.67 22.22
C ASN A 285 -1.41 2.48 22.02
N GLN A 286 -1.03 1.27 22.41
CA GLN A 286 -1.84 0.06 22.20
C GLN A 286 -3.24 0.18 22.81
N GLU A 287 -3.37 0.75 24.01
CA GLU A 287 -4.66 0.93 24.67
C GLU A 287 -5.63 1.80 23.86
N LYS A 288 -5.11 2.82 23.17
CA LYS A 288 -5.92 3.66 22.27
C LYS A 288 -6.52 2.88 21.11
N TYR A 289 -5.80 1.87 20.62
CA TYR A 289 -6.18 1.05 19.46
C TYR A 289 -6.60 -0.38 19.84
N LYS A 290 -6.95 -0.63 21.10
CA LYS A 290 -7.29 -1.97 21.60
C LYS A 290 -8.39 -2.67 20.79
N ASP A 291 -9.36 -1.93 20.28
CA ASP A 291 -10.43 -2.48 19.43
C ASP A 291 -9.93 -2.93 18.03
N LEU A 292 -8.73 -2.53 17.66
CA LEU A 292 -8.04 -2.90 16.41
C LEU A 292 -6.88 -3.88 16.64
N ILE A 293 -6.66 -4.35 17.87
CA ILE A 293 -5.59 -5.26 18.25
C ILE A 293 -6.23 -6.51 18.86
N LEU A 294 -5.86 -7.67 18.32
CA LEU A 294 -6.31 -8.96 18.86
C LEU A 294 -5.43 -9.40 20.01
N GLU A 295 -6.05 -10.04 21.01
CA GLU A 295 -5.30 -10.73 22.06
C GLU A 295 -4.50 -11.89 21.46
N VAL A 296 -3.22 -11.96 21.83
CA VAL A 296 -2.33 -13.03 21.33
C VAL A 296 -2.68 -14.34 22.06
N PRO A 297 -3.13 -15.37 21.33
CA PRO A 297 -3.47 -16.63 21.97
C PRO A 297 -2.23 -17.31 22.55
N HIS A 298 -2.39 -17.97 23.68
CA HIS A 298 -1.40 -18.91 24.19
C HIS A 298 -1.43 -20.19 23.32
N TYR A 299 -0.52 -20.30 22.38
CA TYR A 299 -0.38 -21.50 21.57
C TYR A 299 0.45 -22.54 22.33
N SER A 300 -0.11 -23.75 22.52
CA SER A 300 0.69 -24.89 22.98
C SER A 300 1.67 -25.31 21.88
N ALA A 301 2.82 -25.91 22.25
CA ALA A 301 3.77 -26.47 21.27
C ALA A 301 3.10 -27.46 20.29
N PHE A 302 2.10 -28.19 20.74
CA PHE A 302 1.31 -29.08 19.89
C PHE A 302 0.46 -28.29 18.87
N HIS A 303 -0.10 -27.15 19.25
CA HIS A 303 -0.85 -26.29 18.34
C HIS A 303 0.08 -25.71 17.26
N GLU A 304 1.26 -25.21 17.66
CA GLU A 304 2.26 -24.70 16.70
C GLU A 304 2.72 -25.77 15.72
N PHE A 305 2.97 -26.99 16.19
CA PHE A 305 3.30 -28.13 15.33
C PHE A 305 2.16 -28.48 14.36
N LYS A 306 0.92 -28.49 14.83
CA LYS A 306 -0.25 -28.74 13.98
C LYS A 306 -0.41 -27.69 12.88
N GLU A 307 -0.22 -26.42 13.21
CA GLU A 307 -0.26 -25.31 12.23
C GLU A 307 0.90 -25.40 11.23
N PHE A 308 2.10 -25.72 11.69
CA PHE A 308 3.25 -25.98 10.82
C PHE A 308 2.98 -27.13 9.83
N CYS A 309 2.39 -28.23 10.27
CA CYS A 309 1.99 -29.34 9.38
C CYS A 309 0.93 -28.90 8.36
N LYS A 310 -0.04 -28.07 8.76
CA LYS A 310 -1.03 -27.50 7.83
C LYS A 310 -0.37 -26.60 6.78
N ASP A 311 0.57 -25.77 7.18
CA ASP A 311 1.27 -24.86 6.25
C ASP A 311 2.10 -25.65 5.22
N ILE A 312 2.81 -26.71 5.66
CA ILE A 312 3.51 -27.64 4.75
C ILE A 312 2.52 -28.29 3.78
N PHE A 313 1.41 -28.83 4.29
CA PHE A 313 0.40 -29.48 3.44
C PHE A 313 -0.17 -28.52 2.39
N TRP A 314 -0.42 -27.28 2.75
CA TRP A 314 -0.89 -26.25 1.81
C TRP A 314 0.17 -25.90 0.75
N GLU A 315 1.44 -25.80 1.14
CA GLU A 315 2.54 -25.52 0.21
C GLU A 315 2.76 -26.70 -0.76
N LEU A 316 2.68 -27.92 -0.27
CA LEU A 316 2.74 -29.12 -1.12
C LEU A 316 1.56 -29.18 -2.10
N LYS A 317 0.34 -28.89 -1.62
CA LYS A 317 -0.85 -28.84 -2.48
C LYS A 317 -0.74 -27.76 -3.56
N LYS A 318 -0.20 -26.59 -3.22
CA LYS A 318 0.05 -25.49 -4.15
C LYS A 318 1.06 -25.90 -5.23
N ASN A 319 2.20 -26.50 -4.83
CA ASN A 319 3.22 -26.97 -5.74
C ASN A 319 2.71 -28.09 -6.66
N LEU A 320 1.89 -28.98 -6.15
CA LEU A 320 1.26 -30.02 -6.94
C LEU A 320 0.31 -29.46 -8.00
N LEU A 321 -0.48 -28.43 -7.65
CA LEU A 321 -1.36 -27.72 -8.59
C LEU A 321 -0.55 -27.00 -9.68
N TYR A 322 0.59 -26.41 -9.36
CA TYR A 322 1.49 -25.81 -10.35
C TYR A 322 2.10 -26.85 -11.30
N LEU A 323 2.50 -28.01 -10.77
CA LEU A 323 3.01 -29.12 -11.58
C LEU A 323 1.93 -29.64 -12.54
N PHE A 324 0.70 -29.82 -12.07
CA PHE A 324 -0.42 -30.21 -12.92
C PHE A 324 -0.76 -29.15 -13.97
N ALA A 325 -0.73 -27.86 -13.62
CA ALA A 325 -0.95 -26.78 -14.55
C ALA A 325 0.14 -26.72 -15.64
N SER A 326 1.40 -26.86 -15.25
CA SER A 326 2.53 -26.90 -16.17
C SER A 326 2.49 -28.12 -17.08
N PHE A 327 2.10 -29.30 -16.54
CA PHE A 327 1.94 -30.53 -17.32
C PHE A 327 0.77 -30.42 -18.31
N SER A 328 -0.34 -29.78 -17.94
CA SER A 328 -1.46 -29.54 -18.85
C SER A 328 -1.10 -28.59 -20.00
N LEU A 329 -0.24 -27.61 -19.75
CA LEU A 329 0.28 -26.70 -20.78
C LEU A 329 1.22 -27.43 -21.76
N ILE A 330 2.00 -28.40 -21.29
CA ILE A 330 2.94 -29.18 -22.10
C ILE A 330 2.21 -30.25 -22.93
N CYS A 331 1.16 -30.86 -22.40
CA CYS A 331 0.45 -31.99 -23.02
C CYS A 331 -0.76 -31.60 -23.88
N GLY A 332 -1.02 -30.30 -24.11
CA GLY A 332 -2.05 -29.76 -25.04
C GLY A 332 -3.42 -30.43 -24.97
N ASN A 333 -4.43 -29.71 -24.47
CA ASN A 333 -5.86 -29.94 -24.69
C ASN A 333 -6.72 -30.79 -23.72
N PHE A 334 -6.24 -31.32 -22.62
CA PHE A 334 -7.16 -32.00 -21.68
C PHE A 334 -7.56 -31.17 -20.43
N GLY A 335 -6.99 -29.99 -20.21
CA GLY A 335 -7.11 -29.20 -18.98
C GLY A 335 -8.07 -27.99 -19.00
N TYR A 336 -8.56 -27.57 -20.17
CA TYR A 336 -9.29 -26.29 -20.32
C TYR A 336 -10.63 -26.24 -19.58
N SER A 337 -11.30 -27.38 -19.40
CA SER A 337 -12.60 -27.45 -18.73
C SER A 337 -12.48 -27.39 -17.21
N PHE A 338 -11.40 -27.93 -16.65
CA PHE A 338 -11.16 -27.95 -15.20
C PHE A 338 -10.70 -26.61 -14.63
N PHE A 339 -9.98 -25.83 -15.45
CA PHE A 339 -9.45 -24.51 -15.05
C PHE A 339 -10.52 -23.42 -14.99
N LYS A 340 -11.55 -23.49 -15.82
CA LYS A 340 -12.61 -22.47 -15.88
C LYS A 340 -13.49 -22.43 -14.62
N SER A 341 -13.59 -23.55 -13.88
CA SER A 341 -14.34 -23.62 -12.62
C SER A 341 -13.55 -23.20 -11.39
N HIS A 342 -12.22 -22.99 -11.53
CA HIS A 342 -11.30 -22.70 -10.43
C HIS A 342 -10.37 -21.52 -10.71
N GLN A 343 -10.83 -20.54 -11.49
CA GLN A 343 -10.19 -19.22 -11.55
C GLN A 343 -10.38 -18.54 -10.19
N LEU A 344 -9.38 -18.76 -9.38
CA LEU A 344 -9.27 -18.32 -8.02
C LEU A 344 -8.64 -16.92 -8.05
N GLY A 345 -9.47 -15.89 -8.02
CA GLY A 345 -9.03 -14.51 -7.92
C GLY A 345 -8.10 -14.33 -6.71
N CYS A 346 -6.93 -13.77 -6.91
CA CYS A 346 -6.11 -13.21 -5.85
C CYS A 346 -6.81 -11.97 -5.34
N ILE A 347 -7.30 -12.01 -4.10
CA ILE A 347 -7.82 -10.82 -3.44
C ILE A 347 -6.61 -10.06 -2.90
N GLY A 348 -6.39 -8.86 -3.43
CA GLY A 348 -5.27 -8.01 -3.07
C GLY A 348 -4.07 -8.08 -4.02
N CYS A 349 -4.06 -9.02 -4.99
CA CYS A 349 -3.17 -8.94 -6.14
C CYS A 349 -3.99 -8.49 -7.33
N GLY A 350 -3.60 -7.41 -7.98
CA GLY A 350 -4.18 -7.02 -9.24
C GLY A 350 -4.08 -8.12 -10.30
N PRO A 351 -4.99 -8.19 -11.28
CA PRO A 351 -4.83 -9.07 -12.43
C PRO A 351 -3.58 -8.62 -13.22
N GLY A 352 -2.46 -9.28 -13.06
CA GLY A 352 -1.17 -8.93 -13.67
C GLY A 352 0.03 -9.25 -12.79
N GLU A 353 -0.13 -9.33 -11.47
CA GLU A 353 0.89 -9.93 -10.63
C GLU A 353 0.80 -11.46 -10.76
N SER A 354 1.33 -11.99 -11.87
CA SER A 354 1.79 -13.36 -11.88
C SER A 354 2.75 -13.49 -10.71
N MET A 355 2.45 -14.39 -9.76
CA MET A 355 3.41 -14.78 -8.74
C MET A 355 4.67 -15.31 -9.46
N LEU A 356 5.58 -14.44 -9.78
CA LEU A 356 7.00 -14.76 -9.87
C LEU A 356 7.48 -14.77 -8.42
N VAL A 357 7.30 -15.90 -7.78
CA VAL A 357 8.03 -16.27 -6.58
C VAL A 357 9.45 -16.57 -7.06
N PRO A 358 10.50 -16.01 -6.41
CA PRO A 358 11.88 -16.39 -6.68
C PRO A 358 12.13 -17.84 -6.33
#